data_dd9306acd92764c37d100b9b325a976d
#
_entry.id   dd9306acd92764c37d100b9b325a976d
#
_cell.length_a   1.000
_cell.length_b   1.000
_cell.length_c   1.000
_cell.angle_alpha   90.00
_cell.angle_beta   90.00
_cell.angle_gamma   90.00
#
_symmetry.space_group_name_H-M   'P 1'
#
loop_
_entity.id
_entity.type
_entity.pdbx_description
1 polymer ?
#
loop_
_entity_poly.entity_id
_entity_poly.type
_entity_poly.pdbx_seq_one_letter_code
_entity_poly.pdbx_strand_id
1 'polypeptide(L)'
;MEEKNMSKEGVIYRISGPVVTATGMSAGMYDVVRVGNEGLMGEVIELHGDKAVIQVYEDTSGIRPGEPVINTGETLSVSLGPGLLTQIYDGIQRPLPTLEEVMGVFITRGVDADAFDLEKKWTFEPVLEKGTSVEGGQVIGHVQETETIVHKIMVPPTMSGVIKDIKGGDFNVTETVCTLEDGTEIQMMQKWPVRTPRPYRQKYAPDTPLITGMRILDFLFPLAKGGAAGIPGPFGSGKTVTQQSLAKYSDAQIVVYCLLYTSPSPRDLSTSRMPSSA
;
A
#
# COMPACT_ATOMS: atom_id res chain seq x y z
N MET A 1 -23.37 16.52 30.68
CA MET A 1 -23.39 15.77 29.43
C MET A 1 -22.59 14.51 29.72
N GLU A 2 -23.26 13.38 29.83
CA GLU A 2 -22.57 12.09 29.99
C GLU A 2 -21.75 11.85 28.74
N GLU A 3 -20.42 11.76 28.85
CA GLU A 3 -19.57 11.18 27.85
C GLU A 3 -20.00 9.73 27.71
N LYS A 4 -20.80 9.45 26.70
CA LYS A 4 -21.13 8.10 26.27
C LYS A 4 -19.80 7.46 25.87
N ASN A 5 -19.32 6.59 26.73
CA ASN A 5 -18.13 5.77 26.47
C ASN A 5 -18.46 4.89 25.22
N MET A 6 -18.21 5.44 24.04
CA MET A 6 -18.53 4.78 22.78
C MET A 6 -17.52 3.64 22.59
N SER A 7 -18.03 2.45 22.42
CA SER A 7 -17.24 1.23 22.16
C SER A 7 -16.53 1.33 20.82
N LYS A 8 -15.45 0.55 20.66
CA LYS A 8 -14.86 0.28 19.32
C LYS A 8 -15.80 -0.56 18.45
N GLU A 9 -16.81 -1.17 19.03
CA GLU A 9 -17.81 -2.01 18.35
C GLU A 9 -19.12 -1.23 18.19
N GLY A 10 -19.66 -1.26 16.99
CA GLY A 10 -20.97 -0.76 16.63
C GLY A 10 -21.77 -1.81 15.87
N VAL A 11 -22.89 -1.40 15.33
CA VAL A 11 -23.76 -2.25 14.54
C VAL A 11 -24.14 -1.59 13.23
N ILE A 12 -24.36 -2.40 12.20
CA ILE A 12 -24.87 -1.95 10.91
C ILE A 12 -26.28 -1.40 11.08
N TYR A 13 -26.46 -0.13 10.77
CA TYR A 13 -27.77 0.54 10.76
C TYR A 13 -28.44 0.43 9.38
N ARG A 14 -27.69 0.64 8.30
CA ARG A 14 -28.20 0.66 6.92
C ARG A 14 -27.12 0.22 5.95
N ILE A 15 -27.54 -0.44 4.86
CA ILE A 15 -26.70 -0.86 3.75
C ILE A 15 -27.24 -0.25 2.46
N SER A 16 -26.37 0.30 1.63
CA SER A 16 -26.71 0.89 0.33
C SER A 16 -25.61 0.60 -0.67
N GLY A 17 -25.67 -0.58 -1.31
CA GLY A 17 -24.56 -1.06 -2.15
C GLY A 17 -23.27 -1.20 -1.34
N PRO A 18 -22.14 -0.66 -1.81
CA PRO A 18 -20.85 -0.75 -1.11
C PRO A 18 -20.76 0.20 0.10
N VAL A 19 -21.80 1.00 0.37
CA VAL A 19 -21.82 1.96 1.48
C VAL A 19 -22.65 1.41 2.61
N VAL A 20 -22.04 1.32 3.78
CA VAL A 20 -22.67 0.86 5.03
C VAL A 20 -22.68 1.99 6.03
N THR A 21 -23.81 2.20 6.71
CA THR A 21 -23.90 3.13 7.84
C THR A 21 -23.93 2.32 9.13
N ALA A 22 -22.99 2.58 10.02
CA ALA A 22 -22.93 1.99 11.36
C ALA A 22 -23.33 3.00 12.43
N THR A 23 -23.77 2.51 13.59
CA THR A 23 -24.11 3.32 14.76
C THR A 23 -23.56 2.67 16.02
N GLY A 24 -23.39 3.48 17.10
CA GLY A 24 -22.97 2.99 18.42
C GLY A 24 -21.47 2.77 18.58
N MET A 25 -20.65 3.13 17.59
CA MET A 25 -19.19 2.99 17.64
C MET A 25 -18.50 4.35 17.71
N SER A 26 -17.33 4.38 18.34
CA SER A 26 -16.38 5.47 18.22
C SER A 26 -15.49 5.25 16.99
N ALA A 27 -15.48 6.20 16.08
CA ALA A 27 -14.64 6.15 14.89
C ALA A 27 -14.12 7.53 14.52
N GLY A 28 -12.89 7.56 14.03
CA GLY A 28 -12.32 8.72 13.36
C GLY A 28 -12.56 8.66 11.84
N MET A 29 -12.35 9.81 11.18
CA MET A 29 -12.33 9.85 9.71
C MET A 29 -11.19 9.00 9.18
N TYR A 30 -11.49 8.18 8.18
CA TYR A 30 -10.55 7.27 7.54
C TYR A 30 -10.07 6.10 8.40
N ASP A 31 -10.72 5.84 9.54
CA ASP A 31 -10.47 4.60 10.28
C ASP A 31 -10.88 3.39 9.44
N VAL A 32 -10.05 2.37 9.49
CA VAL A 32 -10.37 1.06 8.92
C VAL A 32 -11.27 0.31 9.87
N VAL A 33 -12.33 -0.27 9.32
CA VAL A 33 -13.32 -1.04 10.08
C VAL A 33 -13.51 -2.42 9.45
N ARG A 34 -13.90 -3.38 10.28
CA ARG A 34 -14.34 -4.71 9.87
C ARG A 34 -15.86 -4.77 9.94
N VAL A 35 -16.52 -5.01 8.83
CA VAL A 35 -17.98 -4.91 8.66
C VAL A 35 -18.61 -6.28 8.54
N GLY A 36 -19.65 -6.52 9.34
CA GLY A 36 -20.41 -7.76 9.35
C GLY A 36 -19.69 -8.93 10.01
N ASN A 37 -20.38 -10.08 10.05
CA ASN A 37 -19.84 -11.31 10.63
C ASN A 37 -18.65 -11.86 9.83
N GLU A 38 -18.57 -11.54 8.55
CA GLU A 38 -17.47 -11.94 7.67
C GLU A 38 -16.24 -11.04 7.80
N GLY A 39 -16.35 -9.90 8.52
CA GLY A 39 -15.24 -8.99 8.77
C GLY A 39 -14.74 -8.25 7.51
N LEU A 40 -15.66 -7.88 6.61
CA LEU A 40 -15.33 -7.18 5.36
C LEU A 40 -14.58 -5.88 5.63
N MET A 41 -13.49 -5.64 4.91
CA MET A 41 -12.72 -4.41 5.08
C MET A 41 -13.45 -3.20 4.54
N GLY A 42 -13.53 -2.14 5.34
CA GLY A 42 -14.08 -0.84 4.94
C GLY A 42 -13.35 0.31 5.61
N GLU A 43 -13.61 1.52 5.12
CA GLU A 43 -13.04 2.77 5.63
C GLU A 43 -14.17 3.75 5.96
N VAL A 44 -14.04 4.46 7.07
CA VAL A 44 -14.98 5.52 7.46
C VAL A 44 -14.77 6.73 6.57
N ILE A 45 -15.78 7.08 5.77
CA ILE A 45 -15.71 8.18 4.81
C ILE A 45 -16.49 9.41 5.25
N GLU A 46 -17.39 9.28 6.23
CA GLU A 46 -18.21 10.37 6.73
C GLU A 46 -18.71 10.08 8.16
N LEU A 47 -18.86 11.12 8.96
CA LEU A 47 -19.35 11.03 10.33
C LEU A 47 -20.53 11.98 10.55
N HIS A 48 -21.66 11.47 11.04
CA HIS A 48 -22.86 12.21 11.33
C HIS A 48 -23.38 11.89 12.73
N GLY A 49 -22.99 12.67 13.72
CA GLY A 49 -23.38 12.44 15.11
C GLY A 49 -22.87 11.09 15.62
N ASP A 50 -23.79 10.16 15.89
CA ASP A 50 -23.50 8.81 16.34
C ASP A 50 -23.37 7.78 15.19
N LYS A 51 -23.44 8.25 13.94
CA LYS A 51 -23.39 7.41 12.75
C LYS A 51 -22.12 7.61 11.98
N ALA A 52 -21.48 6.50 11.63
CA ALA A 52 -20.34 6.43 10.72
C ALA A 52 -20.79 5.87 9.35
N VAL A 53 -20.48 6.58 8.28
CA VAL A 53 -20.68 6.10 6.92
C VAL A 53 -19.37 5.44 6.46
N ILE A 54 -19.47 4.21 6.00
CA ILE A 54 -18.34 3.33 5.70
C ILE A 54 -18.40 2.92 4.25
N GLN A 55 -17.31 3.12 3.52
CA GLN A 55 -17.10 2.53 2.22
C GLN A 55 -16.47 1.14 2.40
N VAL A 56 -17.20 0.10 2.03
CA VAL A 56 -16.69 -1.28 2.04
C VAL A 56 -15.99 -1.56 0.72
N TYR A 57 -14.82 -2.18 0.78
CA TYR A 57 -13.99 -2.47 -0.41
C TYR A 57 -14.31 -3.81 -1.07
N GLU A 58 -15.09 -4.64 -0.40
CA GLU A 58 -15.51 -5.95 -0.87
C GLU A 58 -17.01 -5.98 -1.16
N ASP A 59 -17.49 -7.05 -1.79
CA ASP A 59 -18.93 -7.23 -2.06
C ASP A 59 -19.72 -7.35 -0.76
N THR A 60 -20.70 -6.47 -0.61
CA THR A 60 -21.58 -6.38 0.57
C THR A 60 -22.81 -7.30 0.49
N SER A 61 -22.93 -8.13 -0.53
CA SER A 61 -24.08 -9.03 -0.70
C SER A 61 -24.19 -10.00 0.48
N GLY A 62 -25.36 -10.07 1.08
CA GLY A 62 -25.65 -10.99 2.19
C GLY A 62 -25.41 -10.45 3.60
N ILE A 63 -24.67 -9.35 3.81
CA ILE A 63 -24.61 -8.70 5.12
C ILE A 63 -25.95 -8.07 5.48
N ARG A 64 -26.24 -7.94 6.78
CA ARG A 64 -27.54 -7.52 7.28
C ARG A 64 -27.43 -6.38 8.31
N PRO A 65 -28.41 -5.50 8.37
CA PRO A 65 -28.55 -4.57 9.51
C PRO A 65 -28.57 -5.35 10.84
N GLY A 66 -27.86 -4.79 11.84
CA GLY A 66 -27.68 -5.42 13.16
C GLY A 66 -26.43 -6.27 13.29
N GLU A 67 -25.71 -6.59 12.20
CA GLU A 67 -24.42 -7.26 12.28
C GLU A 67 -23.34 -6.30 12.84
N PRO A 68 -22.27 -6.83 13.45
CA PRO A 68 -21.24 -6.02 14.12
C PRO A 68 -20.41 -5.22 13.12
N VAL A 69 -19.91 -4.08 13.58
CA VAL A 69 -18.87 -3.29 12.91
C VAL A 69 -17.80 -2.98 13.94
N ILE A 70 -16.56 -3.40 13.66
CA ILE A 70 -15.44 -3.28 14.58
C ILE A 70 -14.45 -2.25 14.03
N ASN A 71 -14.22 -1.16 14.79
CA ASN A 71 -13.17 -0.19 14.46
C ASN A 71 -11.81 -0.73 14.87
N THR A 72 -10.86 -0.81 13.92
CA THR A 72 -9.49 -1.23 14.20
C THR A 72 -8.71 -0.16 14.97
N GLY A 73 -9.12 1.11 14.87
CA GLY A 73 -8.42 2.27 15.43
C GLY A 73 -7.19 2.69 14.63
N GLU A 74 -7.01 2.13 13.45
CA GLU A 74 -5.92 2.45 12.53
C GLU A 74 -6.50 2.99 11.22
N THR A 75 -5.77 3.87 10.55
CA THR A 75 -6.11 4.31 9.19
C THR A 75 -5.55 3.32 8.17
N LEU A 76 -6.12 3.33 6.94
CA LEU A 76 -5.62 2.50 5.86
C LEU A 76 -4.13 2.78 5.62
N SER A 77 -3.33 1.76 5.82
CA SER A 77 -1.88 1.84 5.79
C SER A 77 -1.30 0.79 4.85
N VAL A 78 -0.18 1.12 4.23
CA VAL A 78 0.60 0.20 3.40
C VAL A 78 1.80 -0.29 4.22
N SER A 79 2.11 -1.57 4.10
CA SER A 79 3.33 -2.15 4.64
C SER A 79 4.46 -1.97 3.65
N LEU A 80 5.57 -1.36 4.08
CA LEU A 80 6.73 -1.04 3.27
C LEU A 80 7.95 -1.75 3.84
N GLY A 81 8.65 -2.53 3.01
CA GLY A 81 9.82 -3.31 3.41
C GLY A 81 10.36 -4.18 2.28
N PRO A 82 11.41 -4.96 2.51
CA PRO A 82 11.93 -5.89 1.51
C PRO A 82 10.94 -7.03 1.25
N GLY A 83 10.78 -7.40 -0.01
CA GLY A 83 9.84 -8.43 -0.47
C GLY A 83 8.63 -7.91 -1.23
N LEU A 84 8.54 -6.60 -1.45
CA LEU A 84 7.48 -6.01 -2.29
C LEU A 84 7.75 -6.18 -3.79
N LEU A 85 9.02 -6.24 -4.18
CA LEU A 85 9.38 -6.36 -5.58
C LEU A 85 8.96 -7.72 -6.14
N THR A 86 8.61 -7.73 -7.43
CA THR A 86 8.16 -8.92 -8.17
C THR A 86 6.84 -9.53 -7.68
N GLN A 87 6.09 -8.82 -6.85
CA GLN A 87 4.80 -9.26 -6.34
C GLN A 87 3.64 -8.58 -7.09
N ILE A 88 2.48 -9.23 -7.02
CA ILE A 88 1.22 -8.71 -7.55
C ILE A 88 0.24 -8.60 -6.38
N TYR A 89 -0.29 -7.40 -6.16
CA TYR A 89 -1.18 -7.09 -5.05
C TYR A 89 -2.57 -6.68 -5.55
N ASP A 90 -3.56 -6.88 -4.70
CA ASP A 90 -4.87 -6.25 -4.86
C ASP A 90 -4.87 -4.79 -4.32
N GLY A 91 -6.05 -4.13 -4.36
CA GLY A 91 -6.19 -2.73 -3.95
C GLY A 91 -5.97 -2.43 -2.47
N ILE A 92 -5.88 -3.45 -1.61
CA ILE A 92 -5.64 -3.34 -0.17
C ILE A 92 -4.35 -4.04 0.26
N GLN A 93 -3.46 -4.26 -0.69
CA GLN A 93 -2.13 -4.86 -0.51
C GLN A 93 -2.13 -6.33 -0.06
N ARG A 94 -3.13 -7.13 -0.46
CA ARG A 94 -3.08 -8.59 -0.28
C ARG A 94 -2.35 -9.22 -1.49
N PRO A 95 -1.33 -10.07 -1.30
CA PRO A 95 -0.62 -10.72 -2.40
C PRO A 95 -1.55 -11.69 -3.13
N LEU A 96 -1.72 -11.53 -4.44
CA LEU A 96 -2.61 -12.40 -5.23
C LEU A 96 -2.17 -13.86 -5.25
N PRO A 97 -0.88 -14.22 -5.33
CA PRO A 97 -0.44 -15.61 -5.25
C PRO A 97 -0.84 -16.27 -3.93
N THR A 98 -0.68 -15.58 -2.79
CA THR A 98 -1.07 -16.10 -1.48
C THR A 98 -2.59 -16.27 -1.39
N LEU A 99 -3.36 -15.32 -1.95
CA LEU A 99 -4.81 -15.45 -2.02
C LEU A 99 -5.24 -16.66 -2.87
N GLU A 100 -4.57 -16.91 -3.99
CA GLU A 100 -4.85 -18.07 -4.86
C GLU A 100 -4.58 -19.41 -4.13
N GLU A 101 -3.52 -19.49 -3.35
CA GLU A 101 -3.20 -20.68 -2.54
C GLU A 101 -4.29 -20.95 -1.48
N VAL A 102 -4.83 -19.91 -0.85
CA VAL A 102 -5.84 -20.05 0.22
C VAL A 102 -7.26 -20.28 -0.32
N MET A 103 -7.61 -19.59 -1.42
CA MET A 103 -9.00 -19.53 -1.91
C MET A 103 -9.20 -20.20 -3.27
N GLY A 104 -8.12 -20.57 -3.96
CA GLY A 104 -8.19 -21.01 -5.36
C GLY A 104 -8.38 -19.84 -6.33
N VAL A 105 -8.86 -20.14 -7.54
CA VAL A 105 -8.94 -19.19 -8.65
C VAL A 105 -9.92 -18.04 -8.42
N PHE A 106 -10.90 -18.20 -7.52
CA PHE A 106 -11.93 -17.19 -7.25
C PHE A 106 -11.66 -16.50 -5.91
N ILE A 107 -11.49 -15.19 -5.93
CA ILE A 107 -11.33 -14.38 -4.73
C ILE A 107 -12.65 -14.38 -3.94
N THR A 108 -12.60 -14.91 -2.73
CA THR A 108 -13.69 -14.85 -1.76
C THR A 108 -13.49 -13.65 -0.83
N ARG A 109 -14.59 -13.06 -0.37
CA ARG A 109 -14.57 -11.91 0.53
C ARG A 109 -14.23 -12.31 1.96
N GLY A 110 -13.80 -11.34 2.77
CA GLY A 110 -13.50 -11.52 4.19
C GLY A 110 -12.20 -12.29 4.47
N VAL A 111 -11.41 -12.61 3.44
CA VAL A 111 -10.09 -13.23 3.63
C VAL A 111 -9.03 -12.17 3.76
N ASP A 112 -8.22 -12.29 4.80
CA ASP A 112 -7.05 -11.43 5.03
C ASP A 112 -5.77 -12.18 4.64
N ALA A 113 -4.77 -11.44 4.20
CA ALA A 113 -3.45 -11.98 3.90
C ALA A 113 -2.39 -10.91 4.20
N ASP A 114 -1.31 -11.33 4.84
CA ASP A 114 -0.19 -10.43 5.11
C ASP A 114 0.48 -9.99 3.80
N ALA A 115 0.88 -8.72 3.74
CA ALA A 115 1.52 -8.14 2.56
C ALA A 115 2.89 -8.77 2.25
N PHE A 116 3.50 -9.44 3.21
CA PHE A 116 4.80 -10.08 3.13
C PHE A 116 4.72 -11.55 3.52
N ASP A 117 5.66 -12.32 3.01
CA ASP A 117 6.02 -13.61 3.58
C ASP A 117 6.80 -13.36 4.90
N LEU A 118 6.13 -13.57 6.03
CA LEU A 118 6.69 -13.33 7.36
C LEU A 118 7.73 -14.38 7.79
N GLU A 119 7.80 -15.52 7.10
CA GLU A 119 8.80 -16.56 7.39
C GLU A 119 10.10 -16.33 6.62
N LYS A 120 10.04 -15.57 5.53
CA LYS A 120 11.20 -15.26 4.71
C LYS A 120 12.22 -14.43 5.48
N LYS A 121 13.46 -14.93 5.50
CA LYS A 121 14.59 -14.23 6.12
C LYS A 121 15.38 -13.44 5.07
N TRP A 122 15.88 -12.31 5.52
CA TRP A 122 16.67 -11.38 4.76
C TRP A 122 17.95 -11.08 5.51
N THR A 123 19.08 -11.12 4.84
CA THR A 123 20.37 -10.78 5.42
C THR A 123 20.47 -9.26 5.53
N PHE A 124 20.36 -8.74 6.75
CA PHE A 124 20.50 -7.32 7.06
C PHE A 124 21.97 -6.98 7.33
N GLU A 125 22.48 -6.00 6.61
CA GLU A 125 23.83 -5.46 6.77
C GLU A 125 23.75 -4.03 7.31
N PRO A 126 24.15 -3.78 8.57
CA PRO A 126 24.13 -2.44 9.16
C PRO A 126 25.23 -1.55 8.52
N VAL A 127 24.91 -0.26 8.34
CA VAL A 127 25.86 0.75 7.85
C VAL A 127 26.23 1.78 8.92
N LEU A 128 25.57 1.71 10.07
CA LEU A 128 25.81 2.57 11.21
C LEU A 128 26.22 1.74 12.43
N GLU A 129 26.89 2.40 13.36
CA GLU A 129 27.36 1.77 14.58
C GLU A 129 26.54 2.23 15.80
N LYS A 130 26.63 1.45 16.88
CA LYS A 130 26.08 1.79 18.18
C LYS A 130 26.62 3.16 18.67
N GLY A 131 25.75 3.98 19.25
CA GLY A 131 26.05 5.34 19.73
C GLY A 131 25.89 6.41 18.64
N THR A 132 25.55 6.05 17.40
CA THR A 132 25.25 7.02 16.34
C THR A 132 23.89 7.64 16.56
N SER A 133 23.79 8.98 16.44
CA SER A 133 22.52 9.68 16.42
C SER A 133 21.87 9.54 15.04
N VAL A 134 20.59 9.21 14.99
CA VAL A 134 19.81 9.02 13.75
C VAL A 134 18.55 9.84 13.74
N GLU A 135 18.18 10.27 12.54
CA GLU A 135 16.95 11.00 12.26
C GLU A 135 16.06 10.21 11.29
N GLY A 136 14.77 10.55 11.27
CA GLY A 136 13.81 9.95 10.36
C GLY A 136 14.24 10.03 8.89
N GLY A 137 14.18 8.90 8.18
CA GLY A 137 14.63 8.78 6.79
C GLY A 137 16.11 8.47 6.60
N GLN A 138 16.91 8.42 7.68
CA GLN A 138 18.32 8.03 7.59
C GLN A 138 18.45 6.52 7.38
N VAL A 139 19.36 6.11 6.49
CA VAL A 139 19.62 4.69 6.19
C VAL A 139 20.45 4.10 7.33
N ILE A 140 19.97 2.99 7.91
CA ILE A 140 20.62 2.26 8.99
C ILE A 140 21.28 0.95 8.51
N GLY A 141 20.85 0.44 7.36
CA GLY A 141 21.39 -0.79 6.79
C GLY A 141 20.84 -1.08 5.42
N HIS A 142 21.30 -2.19 4.87
CA HIS A 142 20.95 -2.67 3.54
C HIS A 142 20.50 -4.13 3.58
N VAL A 143 19.67 -4.50 2.60
CA VAL A 143 19.25 -5.87 2.34
C VAL A 143 19.30 -6.09 0.84
N GLN A 144 19.91 -7.19 0.36
CA GLN A 144 19.86 -7.56 -1.04
C GLN A 144 18.49 -8.14 -1.36
N GLU A 145 17.62 -7.38 -2.01
CA GLU A 145 16.24 -7.81 -2.29
C GLU A 145 16.15 -8.62 -3.59
N THR A 146 16.83 -8.17 -4.66
CA THR A 146 16.98 -8.88 -5.92
C THR A 146 18.44 -8.85 -6.37
N GLU A 147 18.80 -9.53 -7.44
CA GLU A 147 20.18 -9.52 -7.99
C GLU A 147 20.68 -8.09 -8.28
N THR A 148 19.78 -7.17 -8.61
CA THR A 148 20.13 -5.81 -9.04
C THR A 148 19.71 -4.72 -8.05
N ILE A 149 18.84 -5.02 -7.09
CA ILE A 149 18.28 -4.02 -6.18
C ILE A 149 18.71 -4.28 -4.73
N VAL A 150 19.39 -3.31 -4.17
CA VAL A 150 19.72 -3.23 -2.75
C VAL A 150 18.67 -2.39 -2.04
N HIS A 151 17.89 -3.02 -1.18
CA HIS A 151 16.88 -2.33 -0.37
C HIS A 151 17.54 -1.61 0.80
N LYS A 152 17.23 -0.32 0.94
CA LYS A 152 17.76 0.54 2.02
C LYS A 152 16.79 0.53 3.19
N ILE A 153 17.20 0.02 4.33
CA ILE A 153 16.41 0.08 5.55
C ILE A 153 16.66 1.44 6.22
N MET A 154 15.57 2.17 6.43
CA MET A 154 15.61 3.54 6.95
C MET A 154 14.86 3.65 8.26
N VAL A 155 15.32 4.56 9.11
CA VAL A 155 14.58 4.99 10.29
C VAL A 155 13.20 5.51 9.85
N PRO A 156 12.09 5.06 10.46
CA PRO A 156 10.77 5.62 10.16
C PRO A 156 10.76 7.15 10.30
N PRO A 157 10.05 7.89 9.43
CA PRO A 157 10.12 9.34 9.41
C PRO A 157 9.73 10.07 10.70
N THR A 158 8.98 9.40 11.57
CA THR A 158 8.51 9.93 12.86
C THR A 158 9.44 9.60 14.03
N MET A 159 10.52 8.87 13.78
CA MET A 159 11.44 8.39 14.83
C MET A 159 12.79 9.10 14.72
N SER A 160 13.43 9.33 15.85
CA SER A 160 14.81 9.83 15.95
C SER A 160 15.39 9.42 17.30
N GLY A 161 16.68 9.33 17.40
CA GLY A 161 17.33 8.98 18.67
C GLY A 161 18.78 8.54 18.48
N VAL A 162 19.36 7.93 19.51
CA VAL A 162 20.70 7.35 19.47
C VAL A 162 20.60 5.84 19.41
N ILE A 163 21.37 5.20 18.56
CA ILE A 163 21.39 3.74 18.41
C ILE A 163 21.98 3.12 19.69
N LYS A 164 21.15 2.35 20.40
CA LYS A 164 21.56 1.55 21.54
C LYS A 164 22.17 0.21 21.12
N ASP A 165 21.54 -0.44 20.15
CA ASP A 165 21.97 -1.72 19.60
C ASP A 165 21.52 -1.84 18.13
N ILE A 166 22.39 -2.37 17.28
CA ILE A 166 22.10 -2.70 15.89
C ILE A 166 22.86 -3.98 15.53
N LYS A 167 22.17 -4.93 14.91
CA LYS A 167 22.72 -6.26 14.63
C LYS A 167 22.58 -6.61 13.16
N GLY A 168 23.67 -7.05 12.56
CA GLY A 168 23.66 -7.72 11.26
C GLY A 168 23.30 -9.19 11.40
N GLY A 169 22.69 -9.76 10.38
CA GLY A 169 22.31 -11.18 10.33
C GLY A 169 21.01 -11.41 9.56
N ASP A 170 20.48 -12.61 9.71
CA ASP A 170 19.28 -13.04 9.00
C ASP A 170 18.05 -12.82 9.89
N PHE A 171 17.20 -11.91 9.44
CA PHE A 171 15.96 -11.53 10.13
C PHE A 171 14.77 -11.63 9.18
N ASN A 172 13.60 -11.87 9.72
CA ASN A 172 12.37 -11.60 8.98
C ASN A 172 12.01 -10.10 9.04
N VAL A 173 11.02 -9.68 8.28
CA VAL A 173 10.66 -8.25 8.15
C VAL A 173 10.11 -7.63 9.43
N THR A 174 9.63 -8.43 10.38
CA THR A 174 9.01 -7.99 11.65
C THR A 174 9.97 -8.11 12.84
N GLU A 175 11.13 -8.73 12.66
CA GLU A 175 12.14 -8.81 13.74
C GLU A 175 12.88 -7.48 13.89
N THR A 176 13.24 -7.14 15.12
CA THR A 176 13.94 -5.91 15.46
C THR A 176 15.40 -5.98 15.01
N VAL A 177 15.79 -5.08 14.11
CA VAL A 177 17.18 -4.98 13.60
C VAL A 177 17.98 -3.85 14.29
N CYS A 178 17.26 -2.86 14.84
CA CYS A 178 17.90 -1.75 15.57
C CYS A 178 17.01 -1.33 16.74
N THR A 179 17.65 -1.00 17.88
CA THR A 179 16.97 -0.46 19.06
C THR A 179 17.60 0.87 19.44
N LEU A 180 16.79 1.88 19.71
CA LEU A 180 17.23 3.19 20.17
C LEU A 180 17.38 3.22 21.71
N GLU A 181 18.05 4.24 22.25
CA GLU A 181 18.27 4.37 23.71
C GLU A 181 16.97 4.56 24.50
N ASP A 182 15.95 5.16 23.89
CA ASP A 182 14.62 5.32 24.47
C ASP A 182 13.79 4.01 24.50
N GLY A 183 14.35 2.92 23.98
CA GLY A 183 13.69 1.62 23.87
C GLY A 183 12.87 1.43 22.60
N THR A 184 12.83 2.40 21.69
CA THR A 184 12.15 2.27 20.41
C THR A 184 12.82 1.21 19.55
N GLU A 185 12.03 0.28 19.03
CA GLU A 185 12.49 -0.80 18.16
C GLU A 185 12.22 -0.46 16.70
N ILE A 186 13.21 -0.69 15.84
CA ILE A 186 13.12 -0.50 14.39
C ILE A 186 13.24 -1.86 13.73
N GLN A 187 12.25 -2.15 12.88
CA GLN A 187 12.14 -3.35 12.07
C GLN A 187 12.49 -3.03 10.60
N MET A 188 12.65 -4.05 9.77
CA MET A 188 12.85 -3.84 8.33
C MET A 188 11.56 -3.41 7.62
N MET A 189 10.40 -3.75 8.19
CA MET A 189 9.09 -3.32 7.73
C MET A 189 8.62 -2.08 8.49
N GLN A 190 7.92 -1.19 7.81
CA GLN A 190 7.21 -0.07 8.43
C GLN A 190 5.81 0.07 7.82
N LYS A 191 4.79 0.34 8.65
CA LYS A 191 3.45 0.70 8.20
C LYS A 191 3.39 2.20 7.94
N TRP A 192 2.78 2.57 6.82
CA TRP A 192 2.62 3.97 6.45
C TRP A 192 1.18 4.28 6.02
N PRO A 193 0.51 5.31 6.60
CA PRO A 193 -0.84 5.68 6.19
C PRO A 193 -0.87 6.13 4.73
N VAL A 194 -1.76 5.55 3.92
CA VAL A 194 -1.83 5.82 2.47
C VAL A 194 -2.21 7.26 2.12
N ARG A 195 -2.92 7.95 3.02
CA ARG A 195 -3.35 9.34 2.82
C ARG A 195 -2.34 10.37 3.29
N THR A 196 -1.26 9.94 3.96
CA THR A 196 -0.23 10.83 4.46
C THR A 196 0.97 10.77 3.51
N PRO A 197 1.32 11.89 2.84
CA PRO A 197 2.50 11.93 1.99
C PRO A 197 3.76 11.66 2.81
N ARG A 198 4.70 10.91 2.25
CA ARG A 198 5.99 10.72 2.93
C ARG A 198 6.78 12.03 2.93
N PRO A 199 7.41 12.37 4.06
CA PRO A 199 8.23 13.56 4.14
C PRO A 199 9.45 13.45 3.23
N TYR A 200 9.89 14.55 2.70
CA TYR A 200 11.10 14.66 1.89
C TYR A 200 11.97 15.82 2.41
N ARG A 201 13.27 15.66 2.31
CA ARG A 201 14.21 16.69 2.75
C ARG A 201 14.23 17.89 1.80
N GLN A 202 14.19 17.63 0.49
CA GLN A 202 14.32 18.65 -0.53
C GLN A 202 13.62 18.21 -1.82
N LYS A 203 12.96 19.15 -2.48
CA LYS A 203 12.50 18.99 -3.87
C LYS A 203 13.60 19.48 -4.81
N TYR A 204 13.92 18.65 -5.78
CA TYR A 204 14.83 19.01 -6.85
C TYR A 204 14.08 19.65 -8.02
N ALA A 205 14.78 20.50 -8.80
CA ALA A 205 14.24 21.00 -10.05
C ALA A 205 14.08 19.84 -11.05
N PRO A 206 13.04 19.84 -11.89
CA PRO A 206 12.80 18.80 -12.90
C PRO A 206 13.70 19.06 -14.13
N ASP A 207 15.01 18.99 -13.98
CA ASP A 207 16.03 19.27 -14.99
C ASP A 207 16.63 18.02 -15.63
N THR A 208 16.39 16.86 -15.03
CA THR A 208 16.90 15.57 -15.51
C THR A 208 15.84 14.84 -16.30
N PRO A 209 16.08 14.53 -17.60
CA PRO A 209 15.10 13.80 -18.40
C PRO A 209 15.01 12.31 -18.00
N LEU A 210 13.80 11.79 -18.05
CA LEU A 210 13.55 10.35 -18.03
C LEU A 210 13.76 9.81 -19.45
N ILE A 211 14.69 8.89 -19.61
CA ILE A 211 14.91 8.23 -20.89
C ILE A 211 13.86 7.13 -21.04
N THR A 212 12.95 7.31 -21.99
CA THR A 212 11.83 6.40 -22.22
C THR A 212 12.15 5.25 -23.17
N GLY A 213 13.23 5.38 -23.95
CA GLY A 213 13.58 4.47 -25.04
C GLY A 213 12.75 4.68 -26.32
N MET A 214 11.83 5.64 -26.32
CA MET A 214 10.99 5.99 -27.46
C MET A 214 11.48 7.30 -28.09
N ARG A 215 12.09 7.24 -29.27
CA ARG A 215 12.71 8.41 -29.93
C ARG A 215 11.82 9.65 -30.01
N ILE A 216 10.53 9.46 -30.30
CA ILE A 216 9.58 10.57 -30.42
C ILE A 216 9.40 11.28 -29.08
N LEU A 217 9.27 10.52 -27.98
CA LEU A 217 9.12 11.09 -26.65
C LEU A 217 10.41 11.74 -26.20
N ASP A 218 11.53 11.02 -26.29
CA ASP A 218 12.83 11.51 -25.78
C ASP A 218 13.32 12.75 -26.52
N PHE A 219 12.98 12.92 -27.81
CA PHE A 219 13.43 14.03 -28.62
C PHE A 219 12.44 15.19 -28.69
N LEU A 220 11.12 14.92 -28.88
CA LEU A 220 10.12 15.96 -29.12
C LEU A 220 9.29 16.30 -27.87
N PHE A 221 9.13 15.35 -26.95
CA PHE A 221 8.28 15.48 -25.76
C PHE A 221 8.98 14.90 -24.53
N PRO A 222 10.19 15.40 -24.18
CA PRO A 222 10.95 14.84 -23.09
C PRO A 222 10.18 14.91 -21.76
N LEU A 223 10.24 13.82 -21.00
CA LEU A 223 9.68 13.74 -19.66
C LEU A 223 10.75 14.00 -18.63
N ALA A 224 10.45 14.80 -17.63
CA ALA A 224 11.37 15.00 -16.52
C ALA A 224 11.24 13.88 -15.47
N LYS A 225 12.34 13.44 -14.88
CA LYS A 225 12.30 12.56 -13.69
C LYS A 225 11.57 13.29 -12.55
N GLY A 226 10.61 12.60 -11.93
CA GLY A 226 9.71 13.20 -10.94
C GLY A 226 8.53 13.98 -11.52
N GLY A 227 8.40 14.04 -12.85
CA GLY A 227 7.27 14.64 -13.53
C GLY A 227 6.06 13.70 -13.65
N ALA A 228 4.97 14.23 -14.18
CA ALA A 228 3.77 13.48 -14.51
C ALA A 228 3.39 13.71 -15.99
N ALA A 229 2.98 12.65 -16.67
CA ALA A 229 2.55 12.72 -18.07
C ALA A 229 1.18 12.10 -18.25
N GLY A 230 0.30 12.79 -18.98
CA GLY A 230 -0.98 12.26 -19.43
C GLY A 230 -0.85 11.61 -20.79
N ILE A 231 -1.46 10.43 -20.97
CA ILE A 231 -1.56 9.73 -22.25
C ILE A 231 -3.05 9.66 -22.66
N PRO A 232 -3.66 10.77 -23.10
CA PRO A 232 -5.06 10.80 -23.49
C PRO A 232 -5.26 10.13 -24.87
N GLY A 233 -6.45 9.63 -25.09
CA GLY A 233 -6.82 9.10 -26.38
C GLY A 233 -8.09 8.26 -26.34
N PRO A 234 -8.79 8.12 -27.48
CA PRO A 234 -9.95 7.27 -27.58
C PRO A 234 -9.59 5.79 -27.48
N PHE A 235 -10.60 4.96 -27.49
CA PHE A 235 -10.45 3.52 -27.51
C PHE A 235 -9.60 3.07 -28.72
N GLY A 236 -8.67 2.16 -28.51
CA GLY A 236 -7.80 1.65 -29.58
C GLY A 236 -6.62 2.56 -29.98
N SER A 237 -6.41 3.71 -29.32
CA SER A 237 -5.31 4.64 -29.64
C SER A 237 -3.92 4.17 -29.16
N GLY A 238 -3.79 3.00 -28.58
CA GLY A 238 -2.50 2.45 -28.12
C GLY A 238 -2.01 2.94 -26.77
N LYS A 239 -2.87 3.55 -25.93
CA LYS A 239 -2.49 4.02 -24.58
C LYS A 239 -1.77 2.95 -23.74
N THR A 240 -2.36 1.78 -23.63
CA THR A 240 -1.80 0.67 -22.85
C THR A 240 -0.47 0.18 -23.44
N VAL A 241 -0.36 0.13 -24.77
CA VAL A 241 0.88 -0.26 -25.45
C VAL A 241 1.98 0.76 -25.18
N THR A 242 1.67 2.05 -25.17
CA THR A 242 2.61 3.11 -24.81
C THR A 242 3.07 2.98 -23.36
N GLN A 243 2.14 2.76 -22.41
CA GLN A 243 2.47 2.56 -21.00
C GLN A 243 3.37 1.33 -20.79
N GLN A 244 3.05 0.21 -21.44
CA GLN A 244 3.86 -1.01 -21.37
C GLN A 244 5.26 -0.81 -21.98
N SER A 245 5.36 -0.04 -23.06
CA SER A 245 6.65 0.30 -23.67
C SER A 245 7.50 1.17 -22.73
N LEU A 246 6.88 2.17 -22.09
CA LEU A 246 7.57 2.97 -21.08
C LEU A 246 8.06 2.10 -19.90
N ALA A 247 7.20 1.22 -19.39
CA ALA A 247 7.57 0.31 -18.31
C ALA A 247 8.74 -0.61 -18.68
N LYS A 248 8.82 -1.04 -19.94
CA LYS A 248 9.83 -1.99 -20.41
C LYS A 248 11.17 -1.36 -20.78
N TYR A 249 11.15 -0.14 -21.33
CA TYR A 249 12.32 0.45 -21.99
C TYR A 249 12.85 1.71 -21.31
N SER A 250 12.15 2.25 -20.29
CA SER A 250 12.64 3.42 -19.57
C SER A 250 13.85 3.08 -18.70
N ASP A 251 14.61 4.12 -18.33
CA ASP A 251 15.75 4.02 -17.41
C ASP A 251 15.33 3.97 -15.93
N ALA A 252 14.06 3.65 -15.65
CA ALA A 252 13.57 3.44 -14.30
C ALA A 252 14.05 2.09 -13.74
N GLN A 253 14.57 2.11 -12.52
CA GLN A 253 15.02 0.89 -11.84
C GLN A 253 13.86 0.04 -11.31
N ILE A 254 12.77 0.68 -10.90
CA ILE A 254 11.57 0.04 -10.36
C ILE A 254 10.36 0.60 -11.08
N VAL A 255 9.49 -0.28 -11.52
CA VAL A 255 8.21 0.07 -12.15
C VAL A 255 7.08 -0.43 -11.28
N VAL A 256 6.19 0.48 -10.89
CA VAL A 256 4.93 0.14 -10.22
C VAL A 256 3.80 0.31 -11.22
N TYR A 257 3.10 -0.77 -11.53
CA TYR A 257 2.06 -0.78 -12.56
C TYR A 257 0.70 -1.04 -11.94
N CYS A 258 -0.22 -0.09 -12.05
CA CYS A 258 -1.59 -0.18 -11.56
C CYS A 258 -2.56 -0.20 -12.74
N LEU A 259 -3.26 -1.32 -12.93
CA LEU A 259 -4.04 -1.56 -14.15
C LEU A 259 -5.47 -1.03 -14.12
N LEU A 260 -6.19 -1.27 -13.01
CA LEU A 260 -7.64 -1.19 -13.03
C LEU A 260 -8.19 0.24 -13.09
N TYR A 261 -7.60 1.15 -12.32
CA TYR A 261 -8.08 2.52 -12.19
C TYR A 261 -7.36 3.51 -13.09
N THR A 262 -6.20 3.15 -13.59
CA THR A 262 -5.40 4.02 -14.45
C THR A 262 -5.63 3.80 -15.92
N SER A 263 -6.15 2.63 -16.32
CA SER A 263 -6.44 2.26 -17.70
C SER A 263 -7.73 1.44 -17.77
N PRO A 264 -8.90 1.99 -17.41
CA PRO A 264 -10.14 1.28 -17.59
C PRO A 264 -10.30 0.93 -19.08
N SER A 265 -10.34 -0.35 -19.36
CA SER A 265 -10.44 -0.91 -20.69
C SER A 265 -11.52 -1.98 -20.67
N PRO A 266 -12.23 -2.22 -21.77
CA PRO A 266 -13.11 -3.38 -21.87
C PRO A 266 -12.39 -4.72 -21.66
N ARG A 267 -11.05 -4.73 -21.65
CA ARG A 267 -10.24 -5.90 -21.30
C ARG A 267 -10.17 -6.14 -19.80
N ASP A 268 -10.30 -5.08 -19.01
CA ASP A 268 -10.20 -5.12 -17.54
C ASP A 268 -11.52 -5.53 -16.89
N LEU A 269 -12.60 -5.49 -17.65
CA LEU A 269 -13.89 -5.97 -17.21
C LEU A 269 -14.10 -7.37 -17.76
N SER A 270 -14.61 -8.27 -16.95
CA SER A 270 -15.00 -9.63 -17.33
C SER A 270 -15.93 -9.70 -18.56
N THR A 271 -16.49 -8.58 -18.95
CA THR A 271 -17.36 -8.40 -20.11
C THR A 271 -16.60 -8.11 -21.42
N SER A 272 -15.32 -7.76 -21.37
CA SER A 272 -14.57 -7.47 -22.58
C SER A 272 -14.03 -8.75 -23.18
N ARG A 273 -14.74 -9.28 -24.14
CA ARG A 273 -14.24 -10.33 -25.02
C ARG A 273 -13.46 -9.69 -26.15
N MET A 274 -12.16 -9.84 -26.14
CA MET A 274 -11.36 -9.58 -27.33
C MET A 274 -11.63 -10.67 -28.35
N PRO A 275 -11.87 -10.31 -29.63
CA PRO A 275 -11.81 -11.28 -30.70
C PRO A 275 -10.42 -11.93 -30.71
N SER A 276 -10.36 -13.23 -30.85
CA SER A 276 -9.12 -14.01 -30.90
C SER A 276 -8.18 -13.67 -32.07
N SER A 277 -8.60 -12.75 -32.92
CA SER A 277 -7.88 -12.30 -34.14
C SER A 277 -7.30 -10.88 -34.02
N ALA A 278 -7.26 -10.28 -32.84
CA ALA A 278 -6.66 -8.95 -32.66
C ALA A 278 -5.27 -9.02 -32.05
#